data_94975a8aad443de9905b2e3ae94eb39b
#
_entry.id   94975a8aad443de9905b2e3ae94eb39b
#
_cell.length_a   1.000
_cell.length_b   1.000
_cell.length_c   1.000
_cell.angle_alpha   90.00
_cell.angle_beta   90.00
_cell.angle_gamma   90.00
#
_symmetry.space_group_name_H-M   'P 1'
#
loop_
_entity.id
_entity.type
_entity.pdbx_description
1 polymer ?
#
loop_
_entity_poly.entity_id
_entity_poly.type
_entity_poly.pdbx_seq_one_letter_code
_entity_poly.pdbx_strand_id
1 'polypeptide(L)'
;SIQRKIIFYPFNNDAADFVSSDTVLNKVWELCKYSIKATSFSGFYVDGDRERIPYEADALINQLSHYAVDAEYNIARRSMDYLIFYPTWPTEWSLQNVLMAWNDYIYTGDKSFIQKYYRELQQKILMPLARKDGLISTLEQKQTKEFLETIHITKAFDGKQDLKDIVDWPLVESDGFV
;
A
#
# COMPACT_ATOMS: atom_id res chain seq x y z
N SER A 1 40.39 0.11 -1.01
CA SER A 1 39.20 -0.74 -0.82
C SER A 1 37.96 0.09 -0.96
N ILE A 2 36.92 -0.46 -1.56
CA ILE A 2 35.59 0.15 -1.62
C ILE A 2 34.73 -0.51 -0.56
N GLN A 3 34.09 0.29 0.32
CA GLN A 3 33.16 -0.20 1.32
C GLN A 3 31.74 0.27 0.96
N ARG A 4 30.76 -0.61 1.10
CA ARG A 4 29.35 -0.29 0.90
C ARG A 4 28.60 -0.51 2.21
N LYS A 5 27.84 0.49 2.65
CA LYS A 5 26.92 0.36 3.78
C LYS A 5 25.52 0.10 3.24
N ILE A 6 24.90 -0.97 3.72
CA ILE A 6 23.50 -1.30 3.41
C ILE A 6 22.68 -0.95 4.64
N ILE A 7 21.52 -0.29 4.42
CA ILE A 7 20.55 0.06 5.46
C ILE A 7 19.21 -0.52 5.01
N PHE A 8 18.55 -1.25 5.89
CA PHE A 8 17.21 -1.78 5.70
C PHE A 8 16.53 -1.93 7.07
N TYR A 9 15.22 -2.10 7.06
CA TYR A 9 14.46 -2.42 8.27
C TYR A 9 14.93 -3.77 8.82
N PRO A 10 15.07 -3.94 10.16
CA PRO A 10 15.50 -5.20 10.73
C PRO A 10 14.42 -6.28 10.54
N PHE A 11 14.80 -7.35 9.85
CA PHE A 11 13.98 -8.54 9.64
C PHE A 11 14.53 -9.71 10.43
N ASN A 12 13.65 -10.50 11.03
CA ASN A 12 13.98 -11.80 11.55
C ASN A 12 13.92 -12.84 10.42
N ASN A 13 15.07 -13.21 9.89
CA ASN A 13 15.15 -14.17 8.78
C ASN A 13 14.64 -15.57 9.15
N ASP A 14 14.53 -15.88 10.44
CA ASP A 14 14.09 -17.18 10.94
C ASP A 14 12.62 -17.20 11.37
N ALA A 15 11.88 -16.08 11.17
CA ALA A 15 10.46 -15.97 11.55
C ALA A 15 9.53 -16.81 10.67
N ALA A 16 9.94 -17.10 9.43
CA ALA A 16 9.18 -17.92 8.51
C ALA A 16 10.11 -18.74 7.61
N ASP A 17 9.67 -19.96 7.30
CA ASP A 17 10.36 -20.89 6.42
C ASP A 17 9.38 -21.53 5.43
N PHE A 18 9.89 -21.90 4.26
CA PHE A 18 9.12 -22.59 3.23
C PHE A 18 9.99 -23.62 2.52
N VAL A 19 9.52 -24.86 2.56
CA VAL A 19 10.16 -25.99 1.89
C VAL A 19 9.15 -26.77 1.08
N SER A 20 9.46 -26.99 -0.19
CA SER A 20 8.66 -27.83 -1.08
C SER A 20 9.55 -28.81 -1.85
N SER A 21 8.94 -29.81 -2.49
CA SER A 21 9.63 -30.71 -3.42
C SER A 21 10.11 -30.03 -4.70
N ASP A 22 9.54 -28.84 -5.04
CA ASP A 22 9.96 -28.04 -6.18
C ASP A 22 11.03 -27.03 -5.76
N THR A 23 12.23 -27.24 -6.24
CA THR A 23 13.37 -26.38 -5.94
C THR A 23 13.25 -24.98 -6.54
N VAL A 24 12.44 -24.80 -7.59
CA VAL A 24 12.18 -23.47 -8.17
C VAL A 24 11.29 -22.66 -7.23
N LEU A 25 10.23 -23.26 -6.67
CA LEU A 25 9.37 -22.58 -5.69
C LEU A 25 10.16 -22.16 -4.44
N ASN A 26 11.08 -23.00 -3.96
CA ASN A 26 11.92 -22.64 -2.83
C ASN A 26 12.79 -21.40 -3.13
N LYS A 27 13.38 -21.34 -4.35
CA LYS A 27 14.15 -20.17 -4.78
C LYS A 27 13.28 -18.90 -4.97
N VAL A 28 12.05 -19.06 -5.45
CA VAL A 28 11.09 -17.95 -5.58
C VAL A 28 10.76 -17.40 -4.20
N TRP A 29 10.48 -18.26 -3.21
CA TRP A 29 10.26 -17.84 -1.83
C TRP A 29 11.42 -17.00 -1.28
N GLU A 30 12.65 -17.49 -1.40
CA GLU A 30 13.84 -16.77 -0.94
C GLU A 30 14.01 -15.42 -1.65
N LEU A 31 13.73 -15.37 -2.95
CA LEU A 31 13.78 -14.12 -3.72
C LEU A 31 12.72 -13.12 -3.22
N CYS A 32 11.49 -13.55 -2.99
CA CYS A 32 10.43 -12.69 -2.46
C CYS A 32 10.76 -12.18 -1.06
N LYS A 33 11.23 -13.05 -0.18
CA LYS A 33 11.67 -12.70 1.18
C LYS A 33 12.81 -11.67 1.17
N TYR A 34 13.77 -11.84 0.27
CA TYR A 34 14.85 -10.87 0.07
C TYR A 34 14.31 -9.55 -0.48
N SER A 35 13.40 -9.58 -1.44
CA SER A 35 12.86 -8.39 -2.11
C SER A 35 12.13 -7.48 -1.13
N ILE A 36 11.25 -8.02 -0.28
CA ILE A 36 10.56 -7.20 0.72
C ILE A 36 11.55 -6.58 1.72
N LYS A 37 12.59 -7.31 2.12
CA LYS A 37 13.65 -6.78 2.97
C LYS A 37 14.41 -5.64 2.27
N ALA A 38 14.74 -5.80 1.00
CA ALA A 38 15.49 -4.82 0.23
C ALA A 38 14.69 -3.51 0.00
N THR A 39 13.37 -3.58 -0.10
CA THR A 39 12.49 -2.41 -0.29
C THR A 39 12.10 -1.70 1.01
N SER A 40 12.42 -2.28 2.17
CA SER A 40 12.03 -1.76 3.49
C SER A 40 13.13 -0.94 4.17
N PHE A 41 13.84 -0.10 3.44
CA PHE A 41 15.03 0.61 3.94
C PHE A 41 14.76 2.00 4.54
N SER A 42 13.63 2.64 4.20
CA SER A 42 13.31 4.02 4.62
C SER A 42 12.43 4.08 5.86
N GLY A 43 12.02 2.94 6.39
CA GLY A 43 11.04 2.84 7.49
C GLY A 43 9.60 3.03 7.04
N PHE A 44 9.35 2.98 5.73
CA PHE A 44 8.05 2.88 5.07
C PHE A 44 8.12 1.80 3.99
N TYR A 45 6.97 1.23 3.63
CA TYR A 45 6.87 0.53 2.36
C TYR A 45 6.88 1.55 1.23
N VAL A 46 7.71 1.31 0.25
CA VAL A 46 7.89 2.23 -0.88
C VAL A 46 7.88 1.44 -2.18
N ASP A 47 7.58 2.12 -3.29
CA ASP A 47 8.03 1.66 -4.58
C ASP A 47 9.55 1.44 -4.50
N GLY A 48 9.98 0.24 -4.79
CA GLY A 48 11.34 -0.22 -4.47
C GLY A 48 12.40 0.17 -5.49
N ASP A 49 12.02 0.68 -6.65
CA ASP A 49 12.94 0.91 -7.76
C ASP A 49 13.20 2.40 -8.02
N ARG A 50 12.42 3.00 -8.90
CA ARG A 50 12.71 4.34 -9.42
C ARG A 50 12.29 5.44 -8.47
N GLU A 51 11.07 5.38 -8.00
CA GLU A 51 10.41 6.49 -7.29
C GLU A 51 10.77 6.52 -5.81
N ARG A 52 10.79 5.37 -5.15
CA ARG A 52 11.18 5.19 -3.74
C ARG A 52 10.34 6.01 -2.77
N ILE A 53 9.07 6.16 -3.08
CA ILE A 53 8.08 6.83 -2.26
C ILE A 53 6.96 5.87 -1.85
N PRO A 54 6.22 6.16 -0.77
CA PRO A 54 5.07 5.35 -0.38
C PRO A 54 3.90 5.55 -1.34
N TYR A 55 3.32 4.43 -1.79
CA TYR A 55 2.06 4.34 -2.50
C TYR A 55 1.17 3.30 -1.81
N GLU A 56 -0.15 3.47 -1.85
CA GLU A 56 -1.08 2.54 -1.19
C GLU A 56 -1.02 1.14 -1.83
N ALA A 57 -0.94 1.06 -3.17
CA ALA A 57 -0.85 -0.23 -3.87
C ALA A 57 0.42 -0.99 -3.50
N ASP A 58 1.58 -0.32 -3.56
CA ASP A 58 2.85 -0.90 -3.14
C ASP A 58 2.84 -1.28 -1.67
N ALA A 59 2.28 -0.42 -0.81
CA ALA A 59 2.20 -0.69 0.61
C ALA A 59 1.33 -1.91 0.94
N LEU A 60 0.22 -2.13 0.24
CA LEU A 60 -0.62 -3.32 0.42
C LEU A 60 0.13 -4.61 0.04
N ILE A 61 0.79 -4.62 -1.12
CA ILE A 61 1.56 -5.77 -1.60
C ILE A 61 2.74 -6.06 -0.66
N ASN A 62 3.46 -5.01 -0.27
CA ASN A 62 4.58 -5.12 0.66
C ASN A 62 4.13 -5.59 2.04
N GLN A 63 3.00 -5.10 2.56
CA GLN A 63 2.42 -5.55 3.82
C GLN A 63 2.14 -7.05 3.81
N LEU A 64 1.43 -7.54 2.79
CA LEU A 64 1.08 -8.96 2.67
C LEU A 64 2.34 -9.84 2.56
N SER A 65 3.32 -9.39 1.79
CA SER A 65 4.61 -10.08 1.65
C SER A 65 5.40 -10.10 2.96
N HIS A 66 5.44 -8.96 3.67
CA HIS A 66 6.13 -8.85 4.96
C HIS A 66 5.46 -9.72 6.03
N TYR A 67 4.14 -9.64 6.15
CA TYR A 67 3.39 -10.42 7.15
C TYR A 67 3.49 -11.93 6.93
N ALA A 68 3.78 -12.37 5.72
CA ALA A 68 4.04 -13.78 5.41
C ALA A 68 5.43 -14.25 5.86
N VAL A 69 6.39 -13.35 6.08
CA VAL A 69 7.81 -13.70 6.31
C VAL A 69 8.39 -13.18 7.61
N ASP A 70 7.69 -12.28 8.32
CA ASP A 70 8.13 -11.72 9.62
C ASP A 70 6.92 -11.52 10.54
N ALA A 71 7.16 -11.43 11.84
CA ALA A 71 6.16 -11.19 12.88
C ALA A 71 6.27 -9.78 13.51
N GLU A 72 7.07 -8.90 12.92
CA GLU A 72 7.21 -7.50 13.34
C GLU A 72 6.49 -6.58 12.34
N TYR A 73 5.50 -5.81 12.78
CA TYR A 73 4.52 -5.15 11.93
C TYR A 73 4.57 -3.61 11.97
N ASN A 74 5.53 -3.01 12.67
CA ASN A 74 5.56 -1.56 12.87
C ASN A 74 5.81 -0.76 11.60
N ILE A 75 6.60 -1.29 10.65
CA ILE A 75 6.81 -0.62 9.37
C ILE A 75 5.50 -0.53 8.56
N ALA A 76 4.66 -1.58 8.60
CA ALA A 76 3.35 -1.59 7.97
C ALA A 76 2.44 -0.52 8.59
N ARG A 77 2.33 -0.51 9.92
CA ARG A 77 1.52 0.46 10.66
C ARG A 77 1.98 1.89 10.43
N ARG A 78 3.29 2.13 10.38
CA ARG A 78 3.84 3.44 10.03
C ARG A 78 3.50 3.86 8.60
N SER A 79 3.56 2.93 7.65
CA SER A 79 3.19 3.19 6.25
C SER A 79 1.72 3.54 6.11
N MET A 80 0.84 2.78 6.79
CA MET A 80 -0.59 3.06 6.82
C MET A 80 -0.91 4.42 7.48
N ASP A 81 -0.28 4.71 8.63
CA ASP A 81 -0.43 5.99 9.35
C ASP A 81 -0.06 7.18 8.45
N TYR A 82 1.00 7.04 7.68
CA TYR A 82 1.43 8.05 6.72
C TYR A 82 0.44 8.20 5.56
N LEU A 83 0.06 7.10 4.89
CA LEU A 83 -0.78 7.11 3.69
C LEU A 83 -2.23 7.58 3.95
N ILE A 84 -2.74 7.43 5.18
CA ILE A 84 -4.03 8.03 5.55
C ILE A 84 -4.00 9.54 5.34
N PHE A 85 -2.93 10.23 5.76
CA PHE A 85 -2.82 11.69 5.75
C PHE A 85 -2.07 12.26 4.54
N TYR A 86 -1.30 11.42 3.85
CA TYR A 86 -0.53 11.78 2.65
C TYR A 86 -0.82 10.77 1.53
N PRO A 87 -2.08 10.71 1.07
CA PRO A 87 -2.50 9.75 0.06
C PRO A 87 -1.90 10.07 -1.31
N THR A 88 -1.94 9.09 -2.19
CA THR A 88 -1.66 9.28 -3.61
C THR A 88 -2.96 9.47 -4.40
N TRP A 89 -2.84 9.82 -5.66
CA TRP A 89 -3.96 10.30 -6.48
C TRP A 89 -4.83 9.21 -7.17
N PRO A 90 -4.40 7.95 -7.33
CA PRO A 90 -5.25 6.96 -7.96
C PRO A 90 -6.46 6.60 -7.08
N THR A 91 -7.65 6.60 -7.69
CA THR A 91 -8.92 6.38 -6.99
C THR A 91 -8.94 5.04 -6.27
N GLU A 92 -8.61 3.95 -6.97
CA GLU A 92 -8.64 2.61 -6.40
C GLU A 92 -7.60 2.40 -5.31
N TRP A 93 -6.49 3.13 -5.32
CA TRP A 93 -5.45 3.00 -4.31
C TRP A 93 -5.90 3.54 -2.96
N SER A 94 -6.72 4.60 -2.95
CA SER A 94 -7.32 5.09 -1.70
C SER A 94 -8.10 3.99 -0.96
N LEU A 95 -8.84 3.15 -1.69
CA LEU A 95 -9.62 2.04 -1.13
C LEU A 95 -8.72 1.00 -0.43
N GLN A 96 -7.48 0.86 -0.86
CA GLN A 96 -6.53 -0.12 -0.32
C GLN A 96 -6.10 0.18 1.12
N ASN A 97 -6.24 1.42 1.60
CA ASN A 97 -6.06 1.74 3.02
C ASN A 97 -6.95 0.89 3.93
N VAL A 98 -8.19 0.62 3.50
CA VAL A 98 -9.13 -0.22 4.25
C VAL A 98 -8.66 -1.68 4.27
N LEU A 99 -8.15 -2.17 3.13
CA LEU A 99 -7.62 -3.53 3.03
C LEU A 99 -6.37 -3.70 3.89
N MET A 100 -5.47 -2.72 3.91
CA MET A 100 -4.28 -2.76 4.77
C MET A 100 -4.66 -2.79 6.26
N ALA A 101 -5.61 -1.96 6.69
CA ALA A 101 -6.08 -1.95 8.07
C ALA A 101 -6.74 -3.27 8.47
N TRP A 102 -7.50 -3.88 7.56
CA TRP A 102 -8.10 -5.20 7.74
C TRP A 102 -7.05 -6.29 7.84
N ASN A 103 -6.06 -6.30 6.97
CA ASN A 103 -4.95 -7.26 7.02
C ASN A 103 -4.16 -7.16 8.32
N ASP A 104 -3.86 -5.96 8.79
CA ASP A 104 -3.18 -5.77 10.08
C ASP A 104 -3.99 -6.43 11.22
N TYR A 105 -5.30 -6.20 11.25
CA TYR A 105 -6.17 -6.82 12.24
C TYR A 105 -6.20 -8.36 12.13
N ILE A 106 -6.32 -8.91 10.93
CA ILE A 106 -6.40 -10.38 10.72
C ILE A 106 -5.10 -11.07 11.17
N TYR A 107 -3.95 -10.47 10.88
CA TYR A 107 -2.66 -11.07 11.25
C TYR A 107 -2.32 -10.89 12.73
N THR A 108 -2.74 -9.79 13.34
CA THR A 108 -2.30 -9.43 14.70
C THR A 108 -3.37 -9.64 15.78
N GLY A 109 -4.65 -9.66 15.41
CA GLY A 109 -5.78 -9.58 16.36
C GLY A 109 -5.92 -8.21 17.04
N ASP A 110 -5.06 -7.25 16.74
CA ASP A 110 -5.05 -5.92 17.35
C ASP A 110 -5.91 -4.94 16.55
N LYS A 111 -6.99 -4.50 17.15
CA LYS A 111 -7.94 -3.55 16.52
C LYS A 111 -7.59 -2.08 16.75
N SER A 112 -6.49 -1.78 17.45
CA SER A 112 -6.14 -0.41 17.85
C SER A 112 -5.98 0.54 16.66
N PHE A 113 -5.38 0.08 15.55
CA PHE A 113 -5.24 0.87 14.35
C PHE A 113 -6.60 1.22 13.73
N ILE A 114 -7.49 0.23 13.57
CA ILE A 114 -8.83 0.43 13.03
C ILE A 114 -9.64 1.38 13.94
N GLN A 115 -9.57 1.20 15.26
CA GLN A 115 -10.27 2.06 16.21
C GLN A 115 -9.77 3.51 16.14
N LYS A 116 -8.44 3.70 16.04
CA LYS A 116 -7.83 5.02 15.93
C LYS A 116 -8.25 5.77 14.68
N TYR A 117 -8.32 5.09 13.54
CA TYR A 117 -8.53 5.69 12.22
C TYR A 117 -9.85 5.32 11.56
N TYR A 118 -10.83 4.89 12.35
CA TYR A 118 -12.10 4.41 11.80
C TYR A 118 -12.80 5.43 10.92
N ARG A 119 -12.81 6.70 11.32
CA ARG A 119 -13.42 7.80 10.55
C ARG A 119 -12.68 8.04 9.24
N GLU A 120 -11.38 8.10 9.28
CA GLU A 120 -10.53 8.28 8.11
C GLU A 120 -10.67 7.11 7.14
N LEU A 121 -10.70 5.88 7.64
CA LEU A 121 -10.92 4.68 6.83
C LEU A 121 -12.30 4.69 6.17
N GLN A 122 -13.35 5.16 6.86
CA GLN A 122 -14.67 5.34 6.24
C GLN A 122 -14.63 6.34 5.07
N GLN A 123 -13.88 7.43 5.19
CA GLN A 123 -13.70 8.38 4.09
C GLN A 123 -12.98 7.77 2.90
N LYS A 124 -11.98 6.92 3.16
CA LYS A 124 -11.21 6.22 2.11
C LYS A 124 -12.03 5.18 1.32
N ILE A 125 -13.25 4.84 1.74
CA ILE A 125 -14.19 4.04 0.94
C ILE A 125 -14.74 4.84 -0.27
N LEU A 126 -14.61 6.17 -0.27
CA LEU A 126 -14.98 7.06 -1.38
C LEU A 126 -16.47 6.98 -1.77
N MET A 127 -17.37 6.74 -0.82
CA MET A 127 -18.81 6.61 -1.09
C MET A 127 -19.43 7.78 -1.86
N PRO A 128 -18.99 9.05 -1.72
CA PRO A 128 -19.51 10.15 -2.56
C PRO A 128 -19.28 9.93 -4.07
N LEU A 129 -18.29 9.11 -4.45
CA LEU A 129 -18.01 8.77 -5.85
C LEU A 129 -18.77 7.52 -6.34
N ALA A 130 -19.61 6.92 -5.49
CA ALA A 130 -20.37 5.74 -5.89
C ALA A 130 -21.35 6.07 -7.02
N ARG A 131 -21.32 5.24 -8.06
CA ARG A 131 -22.23 5.28 -9.20
C ARG A 131 -23.48 4.44 -8.92
N LYS A 132 -24.49 4.59 -9.76
CA LYS A 132 -25.72 3.79 -9.67
C LYS A 132 -25.52 2.28 -9.86
N ASP A 133 -24.46 1.91 -10.58
CA ASP A 133 -24.05 0.52 -10.80
C ASP A 133 -23.22 -0.06 -9.63
N GLY A 134 -22.97 0.73 -8.59
CA GLY A 134 -22.22 0.32 -7.39
C GLY A 134 -20.70 0.47 -7.50
N LEU A 135 -20.19 0.92 -8.64
CA LEU A 135 -18.75 1.16 -8.80
C LEU A 135 -18.37 2.54 -8.24
N ILE A 136 -17.14 2.64 -7.76
CA ILE A 136 -16.49 3.90 -7.36
C ILE A 136 -15.70 4.43 -8.57
N SER A 137 -15.94 5.66 -8.98
CA SER A 137 -15.29 6.22 -10.17
C SER A 137 -15.36 7.74 -10.18
N THR A 138 -14.36 8.38 -10.79
CA THR A 138 -14.31 9.83 -11.01
C THR A 138 -15.02 10.29 -12.28
N LEU A 139 -15.57 9.38 -13.09
CA LEU A 139 -16.23 9.69 -14.36
C LEU A 139 -17.42 10.67 -14.23
N GLU A 140 -18.12 10.66 -13.11
CA GLU A 140 -19.24 11.58 -12.87
C GLU A 140 -18.81 12.94 -12.30
N GLN A 141 -17.50 13.19 -12.18
CA GLN A 141 -16.91 14.45 -11.71
C GLN A 141 -17.46 14.95 -10.37
N LYS A 142 -17.65 14.03 -9.43
CA LYS A 142 -18.17 14.32 -8.08
C LYS A 142 -17.08 14.69 -7.07
N GLN A 143 -15.82 14.84 -7.51
CA GLN A 143 -14.68 15.19 -6.66
C GLN A 143 -14.76 16.68 -6.27
N THR A 144 -15.62 17.02 -5.30
CA THR A 144 -15.64 18.38 -4.77
C THR A 144 -14.41 18.64 -3.90
N LYS A 145 -14.04 19.91 -3.78
CA LYS A 145 -12.91 20.30 -2.93
C LYS A 145 -13.10 19.86 -1.48
N GLU A 146 -14.31 20.01 -0.96
CA GLU A 146 -14.68 19.62 0.40
C GLU A 146 -14.51 18.10 0.60
N PHE A 147 -14.92 17.30 -0.40
CA PHE A 147 -14.70 15.85 -0.36
C PHE A 147 -13.21 15.50 -0.41
N LEU A 148 -12.45 16.08 -1.32
CA LEU A 148 -11.01 15.85 -1.44
C LEU A 148 -10.24 16.23 -0.16
N GLU A 149 -10.68 17.27 0.55
CA GLU A 149 -10.14 17.64 1.85
C GLU A 149 -10.40 16.56 2.92
N THR A 150 -11.57 15.90 2.90
CA THR A 150 -11.88 14.84 3.89
C THR A 150 -11.00 13.61 3.75
N ILE A 151 -10.49 13.33 2.56
CA ILE A 151 -9.59 12.22 2.27
C ILE A 151 -8.13 12.63 2.21
N HIS A 152 -7.82 13.89 2.52
CA HIS A 152 -6.47 14.48 2.55
C HIS A 152 -5.76 14.54 1.19
N ILE A 153 -6.44 14.39 0.05
CA ILE A 153 -5.82 14.38 -1.27
C ILE A 153 -5.12 15.71 -1.61
N THR A 154 -5.58 16.82 -1.03
CA THR A 154 -4.95 18.15 -1.20
C THR A 154 -3.52 18.22 -0.65
N LYS A 155 -3.08 17.21 0.10
CA LYS A 155 -1.75 17.05 0.66
C LYS A 155 -0.96 15.91 -0.02
N ALA A 156 -1.43 15.43 -1.17
CA ALA A 156 -0.78 14.34 -1.87
C ALA A 156 0.70 14.64 -2.12
N PHE A 157 1.54 13.65 -1.90
CA PHE A 157 3.00 13.77 -2.00
C PHE A 157 3.47 14.19 -3.39
N ASP A 158 2.79 13.69 -4.43
CA ASP A 158 3.13 13.95 -5.84
C ASP A 158 2.63 15.31 -6.36
N GLY A 159 2.05 16.14 -5.48
CA GLY A 159 1.49 17.45 -5.81
C GLY A 159 0.18 17.41 -6.59
N LYS A 160 -0.37 16.22 -6.86
CA LYS A 160 -1.69 16.07 -7.45
C LYS A 160 -2.76 16.29 -6.39
N GLN A 161 -3.73 17.12 -6.71
CA GLN A 161 -4.77 17.55 -5.78
C GLN A 161 -6.16 17.07 -6.20
N ASP A 162 -6.21 15.95 -6.94
CA ASP A 162 -7.44 15.36 -7.41
C ASP A 162 -7.27 13.83 -7.53
N LEU A 163 -8.39 13.11 -7.47
CA LEU A 163 -8.45 11.68 -7.77
C LEU A 163 -8.63 11.46 -9.27
N LYS A 164 -8.03 10.40 -9.77
CA LYS A 164 -8.21 9.93 -11.14
C LYS A 164 -8.27 8.41 -11.17
N ASP A 165 -9.23 7.89 -11.92
CA ASP A 165 -9.28 6.47 -12.20
C ASP A 165 -8.12 6.11 -13.13
N ILE A 166 -7.44 5.02 -12.84
CA ILE A 166 -6.37 4.49 -13.69
C ILE A 166 -6.48 2.97 -13.78
N VAL A 167 -5.96 2.44 -14.89
CA VAL A 167 -5.41 1.11 -14.95
C VAL A 167 -3.90 1.30 -15.04
N ASP A 168 -3.18 0.72 -14.06
CA ASP A 168 -1.76 0.95 -13.94
C ASP A 168 -0.97 0.36 -15.11
N TRP A 169 0.29 0.68 -15.17
CA TRP A 169 1.26 0.30 -16.18
C TRP A 169 1.23 -1.19 -16.60
N PRO A 170 1.44 -1.49 -17.89
CA PRO A 170 1.76 -0.59 -19.00
C PRO A 170 0.52 -0.04 -19.74
N LEU A 171 0.65 1.17 -20.28
CA LEU A 171 -0.44 1.86 -21.00
C LEU A 171 -1.04 1.07 -22.14
N VAL A 172 -0.23 0.28 -22.85
CA VAL A 172 -0.67 -0.56 -23.97
C VAL A 172 -1.67 -1.65 -23.53
N GLU A 173 -1.66 -2.01 -22.26
CA GLU A 173 -2.58 -3.02 -21.69
C GLU A 173 -3.77 -2.37 -20.96
N SER A 174 -3.81 -1.05 -20.85
CA SER A 174 -4.89 -0.30 -20.21
C SER A 174 -5.99 0.13 -21.19
N ASP A 175 -5.86 -0.19 -22.48
CA ASP A 175 -6.78 0.22 -23.53
C ASP A 175 -8.23 -0.22 -23.26
N GLY A 176 -9.13 0.75 -23.27
CA GLY A 176 -10.56 0.54 -23.07
C GLY A 176 -11.04 0.41 -21.62
N PHE A 177 -10.18 0.54 -20.63
CA PHE A 177 -10.56 0.41 -19.21
C PHE A 177 -10.66 1.76 -18.46
N VAL A 178 -10.21 2.85 -19.04
CA VAL A 178 -10.21 4.17 -18.41
C VAL A 178 -10.91 5.21 -19.26
#